data_f99c0f9c9cbd147305991babf6675e17
#
_entry.id   f99c0f9c9cbd147305991babf6675e17
#
_cell.length_a   1.000
_cell.length_b   1.000
_cell.length_c   1.000
_cell.angle_alpha   90.00
_cell.angle_beta   90.00
_cell.angle_gamma   90.00
#
_symmetry.space_group_name_H-M   'P 1'
#
loop_
_entity.id
_entity.type
_entity.pdbx_description
1 polymer ?
#
loop_
_entity_poly.entity_id
_entity_poly.type
_entity_poly.pdbx_seq_one_letter_code
_entity_poly.pdbx_strand_id
1 'polypeptide(L)'
;MQRLPVRLAFAVILASSASAALAAPRLDGVLTDHAVIQRGQPLALSGDAAAGETVMITLAGRSVTAKADRAGRFAAELPALDAGGPYDLTIAAQSGAAVLHDVLIGDVYLCSGQSNMELAVSEAQDLIPDAHAPVDASLRLLTIPKRAAATPVARLDDAVRWTVAGPTSQPAFSAACFILYCLW
;
A
#
# COMPACT_ATOMS: atom_id res chain seq x y z
N MET A 1 -12.54 -19.58 77.87
CA MET A 1 -11.90 -18.55 77.03
C MET A 1 -11.25 -19.26 75.87
N GLN A 2 -11.93 -19.37 74.69
CA GLN A 2 -11.43 -20.04 73.49
C GLN A 2 -10.93 -18.96 72.53
N ARG A 3 -9.64 -19.03 72.16
CA ARG A 3 -9.03 -18.16 71.16
C ARG A 3 -9.19 -18.78 69.77
N LEU A 4 -9.95 -18.11 68.88
CA LEU A 4 -10.03 -18.45 67.44
C LEU A 4 -8.69 -18.07 66.74
N PRO A 5 -8.16 -18.92 65.85
CA PRO A 5 -7.03 -18.57 64.99
C PRO A 5 -7.47 -17.73 63.81
N VAL A 6 -6.88 -16.57 63.65
CA VAL A 6 -7.01 -15.71 62.47
C VAL A 6 -6.23 -16.37 61.32
N ARG A 7 -6.93 -16.84 60.31
CA ARG A 7 -6.30 -17.34 59.05
C ARG A 7 -6.09 -16.14 58.15
N LEU A 8 -4.84 -15.71 57.95
CA LEU A 8 -4.44 -14.80 56.90
C LEU A 8 -4.52 -15.54 55.55
N ALA A 9 -5.47 -15.13 54.71
CA ALA A 9 -5.52 -15.57 53.34
C ALA A 9 -4.60 -14.67 52.48
N PHE A 10 -3.51 -15.21 51.99
CA PHE A 10 -2.65 -14.55 51.02
C PHE A 10 -3.32 -14.66 49.64
N ALA A 11 -3.86 -13.56 49.13
CA ALA A 11 -4.35 -13.47 47.76
C ALA A 11 -3.13 -13.25 46.82
N VAL A 12 -2.77 -14.28 46.08
CA VAL A 12 -1.77 -14.17 45.00
C VAL A 12 -2.45 -13.52 43.80
N ILE A 13 -2.14 -12.25 43.55
CA ILE A 13 -2.57 -11.55 42.34
C ILE A 13 -1.64 -11.99 41.21
N LEU A 14 -2.11 -12.91 40.34
CA LEU A 14 -1.44 -13.19 39.06
C LEU A 14 -1.66 -11.98 38.15
N ALA A 15 -0.65 -11.14 38.01
CA ALA A 15 -0.58 -10.14 36.99
C ALA A 15 -0.38 -10.83 35.61
N SER A 16 -1.47 -11.03 34.87
CA SER A 16 -1.40 -11.44 33.48
C SER A 16 -0.83 -10.30 32.64
N SER A 17 0.46 -10.37 32.34
CA SER A 17 1.07 -9.51 31.32
C SER A 17 0.48 -9.87 29.94
N ALA A 18 -0.51 -9.12 29.49
CA ALA A 18 -0.96 -9.18 28.13
C ALA A 18 0.20 -8.68 27.23
N SER A 19 0.91 -9.59 26.57
CA SER A 19 1.80 -9.22 25.48
C SER A 19 0.95 -8.62 24.38
N ALA A 20 1.00 -7.29 24.21
CA ALA A 20 0.45 -6.67 23.02
C ALA A 20 1.16 -7.29 21.82
N ALA A 21 0.42 -8.01 20.98
CA ALA A 21 0.94 -8.47 19.71
C ALA A 21 1.35 -7.22 18.91
N LEU A 22 2.63 -7.06 18.65
CA LEU A 22 3.16 -5.99 17.81
C LEU A 22 2.65 -6.26 16.40
N ALA A 23 1.97 -5.28 15.79
CA ALA A 23 1.51 -5.39 14.43
C ALA A 23 2.71 -5.38 13.47
N ALA A 24 2.65 -6.20 12.41
CA ALA A 24 3.65 -6.20 11.36
C ALA A 24 3.79 -4.79 10.74
N PRO A 25 4.99 -4.43 10.23
CA PRO A 25 5.23 -3.14 9.61
C PRO A 25 4.32 -2.95 8.39
N ARG A 26 3.93 -1.69 8.14
CA ARG A 26 3.00 -1.33 7.08
C ARG A 26 3.49 -0.09 6.35
N LEU A 27 3.37 -0.08 5.01
CA LEU A 27 3.65 1.10 4.19
C LEU A 27 2.45 2.03 4.10
N ASP A 28 2.74 3.31 3.90
CA ASP A 28 1.76 4.34 3.57
C ASP A 28 1.53 4.45 2.07
N GLY A 29 0.54 5.29 1.71
CA GLY A 29 0.32 5.73 0.35
C GLY A 29 -0.45 4.74 -0.51
N VAL A 30 -0.08 4.69 -1.78
CA VAL A 30 -0.76 3.91 -2.84
C VAL A 30 -0.12 2.55 -3.08
N LEU A 31 0.85 2.13 -2.27
CA LEU A 31 1.54 0.86 -2.47
C LEU A 31 0.70 -0.29 -1.92
N THR A 32 0.17 -1.09 -2.83
CA THR A 32 -0.59 -2.32 -2.56
C THR A 32 -0.11 -3.41 -3.51
N ASP A 33 -0.66 -4.60 -3.43
CA ASP A 33 -0.46 -5.61 -4.48
C ASP A 33 -0.77 -5.02 -5.85
N HIS A 34 -0.09 -5.49 -6.87
CA HIS A 34 -0.19 -5.04 -8.27
C HIS A 34 0.27 -3.58 -8.51
N ALA A 35 0.93 -2.94 -7.54
CA ALA A 35 1.41 -1.56 -7.69
C ALA A 35 2.41 -1.41 -8.84
N VAL A 36 2.42 -0.22 -9.44
CA VAL A 36 3.52 0.21 -10.32
C VAL A 36 4.31 1.31 -9.62
N ILE A 37 5.62 1.15 -9.61
CA ILE A 37 6.57 2.11 -9.08
C ILE A 37 7.26 2.80 -10.24
N GLN A 38 7.34 4.15 -10.19
CA GLN A 38 7.97 4.93 -11.24
C GLN A 38 9.44 4.53 -11.41
N ARG A 39 9.81 4.10 -12.62
CA ARG A 39 11.20 3.79 -12.97
C ARG A 39 12.08 5.04 -13.01
N GLY A 40 13.38 4.85 -12.84
CA GLY A 40 14.38 5.91 -13.01
C GLY A 40 14.33 7.03 -11.96
N GLN A 41 13.53 6.86 -10.90
CA GLN A 41 13.41 7.80 -9.79
C GLN A 41 13.68 7.08 -8.46
N PRO A 42 14.34 7.72 -7.48
CA PRO A 42 14.40 7.19 -6.13
C PRO A 42 13.00 7.01 -5.56
N LEU A 43 12.76 5.88 -4.89
CA LEU A 43 11.48 5.57 -4.28
C LEU A 43 11.48 5.97 -2.80
N ALA A 44 10.79 7.05 -2.48
CA ALA A 44 10.52 7.43 -1.10
C ALA A 44 9.43 6.54 -0.50
N LEU A 45 9.72 5.92 0.64
CA LEU A 45 8.86 5.01 1.36
C LEU A 45 8.65 5.53 2.77
N SER A 46 7.44 5.44 3.28
CA SER A 46 7.13 5.72 4.68
C SER A 46 6.09 4.72 5.20
N GLY A 47 6.02 4.61 6.51
CA GLY A 47 5.08 3.66 7.10
C GLY A 47 5.09 3.63 8.61
N ASP A 48 4.44 2.62 9.16
CA ASP A 48 4.36 2.35 10.59
C ASP A 48 5.04 1.01 10.92
N ALA A 49 5.70 0.99 12.09
CA ALA A 49 6.25 -0.20 12.73
C ALA A 49 6.25 0.01 14.24
N ALA A 50 6.71 -0.95 15.02
CA ALA A 50 6.87 -0.74 16.46
C ALA A 50 7.92 0.35 16.73
N ALA A 51 7.68 1.18 17.75
CA ALA A 51 8.57 2.27 18.10
C ALA A 51 10.01 1.80 18.34
N GLY A 52 10.97 2.43 17.69
CA GLY A 52 12.39 2.10 17.78
C GLY A 52 12.84 0.85 17.00
N GLU A 53 11.93 0.17 16.32
CA GLU A 53 12.21 -1.03 15.54
C GLU A 53 12.94 -0.69 14.25
N THR A 54 13.81 -1.58 13.81
CA THR A 54 14.47 -1.48 12.51
C THR A 54 13.64 -2.23 11.48
N VAL A 55 13.25 -1.53 10.43
CA VAL A 55 12.50 -2.05 9.29
C VAL A 55 13.46 -2.23 8.12
N MET A 56 13.44 -3.40 7.49
CA MET A 56 14.15 -3.68 6.25
C MET A 56 13.14 -3.79 5.12
N ILE A 57 13.38 -3.04 4.05
CA ILE A 57 12.53 -3.03 2.85
C ILE A 57 13.37 -3.56 1.70
N THR A 58 12.83 -4.53 0.95
CA THR A 58 13.50 -5.17 -0.18
C THR A 58 12.60 -5.17 -1.40
N LEU A 59 13.15 -4.75 -2.53
CA LEU A 59 12.49 -4.75 -3.84
C LEU A 59 13.52 -4.98 -4.94
N ALA A 60 13.25 -5.88 -5.89
CA ALA A 60 14.10 -6.14 -7.05
C ALA A 60 15.59 -6.36 -6.68
N GLY A 61 15.86 -7.07 -5.59
CA GLY A 61 17.23 -7.33 -5.10
C GLY A 61 17.93 -6.16 -4.45
N ARG A 62 17.28 -5.01 -4.29
CA ARG A 62 17.77 -3.87 -3.51
C ARG A 62 17.12 -3.84 -2.14
N SER A 63 17.89 -3.48 -1.13
CA SER A 63 17.39 -3.39 0.24
C SER A 63 17.81 -2.08 0.88
N VAL A 64 16.94 -1.53 1.72
CA VAL A 64 17.19 -0.38 2.57
C VAL A 64 16.67 -0.65 3.97
N THR A 65 17.30 -0.06 4.96
CA THR A 65 16.85 -0.13 6.35
C THR A 65 16.49 1.26 6.86
N ALA A 66 15.44 1.31 7.68
CA ALA A 66 15.04 2.50 8.39
C ALA A 66 14.70 2.15 9.83
N LYS A 67 14.81 3.12 10.74
CA LYS A 67 14.43 2.93 12.14
C LYS A 67 13.14 3.72 12.41
N ALA A 68 12.15 3.05 12.98
CA ALA A 68 10.93 3.70 13.41
C ALA A 68 11.22 4.64 14.60
N ASP A 69 10.63 5.81 14.56
CA ASP A 69 10.74 6.80 15.63
C ASP A 69 9.89 6.41 16.87
N ARG A 70 9.81 7.32 17.86
CA ARG A 70 9.03 7.08 19.09
C ARG A 70 7.52 7.00 18.84
N ALA A 71 7.03 7.55 17.73
CA ALA A 71 5.64 7.46 17.31
C ALA A 71 5.38 6.21 16.41
N GLY A 72 6.40 5.38 16.16
CA GLY A 72 6.32 4.23 15.29
C GLY A 72 6.40 4.56 13.80
N ARG A 73 6.80 5.78 13.43
CA ARG A 73 6.92 6.19 12.03
C ARG A 73 8.32 5.93 11.50
N PHE A 74 8.42 5.37 10.29
CA PHE A 74 9.69 5.26 9.57
C PHE A 74 9.61 5.90 8.20
N ALA A 75 10.77 6.29 7.68
CA ALA A 75 10.97 6.72 6.30
C ALA A 75 12.25 6.11 5.76
N ALA A 76 12.21 5.70 4.50
CA ALA A 76 13.34 5.10 3.79
C ALA A 76 13.31 5.56 2.32
N GLU A 77 14.44 5.44 1.63
CA GLU A 77 14.53 5.71 0.21
C GLU A 77 15.29 4.58 -0.47
N LEU A 78 14.65 3.90 -1.42
CA LEU A 78 15.32 2.97 -2.32
C LEU A 78 15.90 3.74 -3.51
N PRO A 79 17.08 3.35 -4.00
CA PRO A 79 17.64 3.95 -5.20
C PRO A 79 16.74 3.74 -6.41
N ALA A 80 16.91 4.56 -7.43
CA ALA A 80 16.21 4.39 -8.70
C ALA A 80 16.42 2.97 -9.26
N LEU A 81 15.37 2.42 -9.82
CA LEU A 81 15.30 1.08 -10.41
C LEU A 81 14.93 1.18 -11.89
N ASP A 82 15.45 0.24 -12.68
CA ASP A 82 15.06 0.08 -14.07
C ASP A 82 13.71 -0.63 -14.20
N ALA A 83 13.02 -0.44 -15.33
CA ALA A 83 11.78 -1.11 -15.62
C ALA A 83 11.92 -2.64 -15.52
N GLY A 84 10.92 -3.28 -14.95
CA GLY A 84 10.91 -4.73 -14.78
C GLY A 84 9.85 -5.22 -13.80
N GLY A 85 9.86 -6.49 -13.54
CA GLY A 85 8.91 -7.18 -12.67
C GLY A 85 8.19 -8.32 -13.39
N PRO A 86 7.22 -8.95 -12.73
CA PRO A 86 6.74 -8.62 -11.38
C PRO A 86 7.73 -9.01 -10.28
N TYR A 87 7.73 -8.24 -9.20
CA TYR A 87 8.54 -8.45 -8.01
C TYR A 87 7.67 -8.51 -6.76
N ASP A 88 8.20 -9.11 -5.70
CA ASP A 88 7.67 -8.94 -4.36
C ASP A 88 8.40 -7.78 -3.66
N LEU A 89 7.63 -6.84 -3.08
CA LEU A 89 8.14 -5.83 -2.17
C LEU A 89 7.91 -6.32 -0.75
N THR A 90 9.01 -6.62 -0.06
CA THR A 90 8.97 -7.15 1.30
C THR A 90 9.33 -6.07 2.30
N ILE A 91 8.54 -5.97 3.37
CA ILE A 91 8.80 -5.11 4.53
C ILE A 91 8.93 -6.03 5.74
N ALA A 92 10.11 -6.10 6.34
CA ALA A 92 10.38 -7.00 7.45
C ALA A 92 10.91 -6.24 8.66
N ALA A 93 10.44 -6.62 9.83
CA ALA A 93 10.87 -6.13 11.13
C ALA A 93 10.80 -7.25 12.17
N GLN A 94 11.25 -7.02 13.39
CA GLN A 94 11.17 -8.02 14.45
C GLN A 94 9.72 -8.39 14.81
N SER A 95 8.81 -7.44 14.70
CA SER A 95 7.36 -7.62 14.93
C SER A 95 6.66 -8.48 13.88
N GLY A 96 7.29 -8.69 12.71
CA GLY A 96 6.74 -9.47 11.62
C GLY A 96 7.17 -8.97 10.25
N ALA A 97 6.53 -9.49 9.21
CA ALA A 97 6.76 -9.08 7.83
C ALA A 97 5.45 -8.89 7.10
N ALA A 98 5.47 -7.99 6.11
CA ALA A 98 4.42 -7.82 5.11
C ALA A 98 5.05 -7.94 3.72
N VAL A 99 4.28 -8.43 2.76
CA VAL A 99 4.71 -8.58 1.37
C VAL A 99 3.63 -7.99 0.48
N LEU A 100 4.03 -7.15 -0.47
CA LEU A 100 3.18 -6.72 -1.57
C LEU A 100 3.60 -7.51 -2.80
N HIS A 101 2.66 -8.19 -3.40
CA HIS A 101 2.89 -9.09 -4.53
C HIS A 101 2.67 -8.42 -5.87
N ASP A 102 3.32 -8.95 -6.91
CA ASP A 102 3.12 -8.53 -8.30
C ASP A 102 3.36 -7.02 -8.50
N VAL A 103 4.43 -6.49 -7.91
CA VAL A 103 4.85 -5.09 -8.06
C VAL A 103 5.68 -4.94 -9.32
N LEU A 104 5.30 -3.99 -10.17
CA LEU A 104 6.04 -3.62 -11.37
C LEU A 104 6.84 -2.35 -11.15
N ILE A 105 7.95 -2.21 -11.88
CA ILE A 105 8.69 -0.97 -12.03
C ILE A 105 8.49 -0.51 -13.47
N GLY A 106 7.88 0.65 -13.67
CA GLY A 106 7.47 1.12 -14.99
C GLY A 106 7.14 2.61 -14.99
N ASP A 107 6.41 3.05 -16.01
CA ASP A 107 5.94 4.42 -16.11
C ASP A 107 4.60 4.59 -15.38
N VAL A 108 4.48 5.64 -14.59
CA VAL A 108 3.27 5.97 -13.83
C VAL A 108 2.72 7.30 -14.34
N TYR A 109 1.49 7.30 -14.80
CA TYR A 109 0.78 8.48 -15.27
C TYR A 109 -0.31 8.88 -14.28
N LEU A 110 -0.32 10.14 -13.88
CA LEU A 110 -1.38 10.72 -13.07
C LEU A 110 -2.37 11.43 -13.98
N CYS A 111 -3.58 10.88 -14.08
CA CYS A 111 -4.68 11.49 -14.79
C CYS A 111 -5.57 12.26 -13.79
N SER A 112 -5.75 13.54 -14.01
CA SER A 112 -6.57 14.41 -13.17
C SER A 112 -7.32 15.42 -14.01
N GLY A 113 -8.47 15.87 -13.55
CA GLY A 113 -9.29 16.86 -14.26
C GLY A 113 -10.68 17.00 -13.65
N GLN A 114 -11.65 17.25 -14.51
CA GLN A 114 -13.07 17.43 -14.15
C GLN A 114 -13.91 16.26 -14.71
N SER A 115 -15.20 16.53 -14.98
CA SER A 115 -16.19 15.52 -15.40
C SER A 115 -15.75 14.63 -16.57
N ASN A 116 -14.99 15.18 -17.55
CA ASN A 116 -14.50 14.36 -18.67
C ASN A 116 -13.51 13.27 -18.25
N MET A 117 -12.81 13.47 -17.13
CA MET A 117 -11.93 12.43 -16.57
C MET A 117 -12.69 11.36 -15.78
N GLU A 118 -13.97 11.58 -15.54
CA GLU A 118 -14.84 10.64 -14.82
C GLU A 118 -15.63 9.73 -15.76
N LEU A 119 -15.70 10.08 -17.07
CA LEU A 119 -16.37 9.23 -18.05
C LEU A 119 -15.70 7.85 -18.08
N ALA A 120 -16.49 6.84 -17.76
CA ALA A 120 -15.99 5.47 -17.70
C ALA A 120 -15.79 4.88 -19.11
N VAL A 121 -14.86 3.94 -19.25
CA VAL A 121 -14.65 3.22 -20.52
C VAL A 121 -15.96 2.59 -21.00
N SER A 122 -16.77 2.01 -20.10
CA SER A 122 -18.06 1.43 -20.43
C SER A 122 -19.09 2.42 -21.00
N GLU A 123 -18.96 3.70 -20.68
CA GLU A 123 -19.83 4.77 -21.16
C GLU A 123 -19.34 5.37 -22.48
N ALA A 124 -18.05 5.16 -22.80
CA ALA A 124 -17.39 5.70 -23.98
C ALA A 124 -17.19 4.67 -25.10
N GLN A 125 -17.87 3.54 -25.05
CA GLN A 125 -17.66 2.36 -25.95
C GLN A 125 -17.78 2.69 -27.43
N ASP A 126 -18.67 3.60 -27.81
CA ASP A 126 -18.84 4.02 -29.21
C ASP A 126 -17.69 4.90 -29.71
N LEU A 127 -16.87 5.45 -28.80
CA LEU A 127 -15.78 6.35 -29.10
C LEU A 127 -14.41 5.66 -29.10
N ILE A 128 -14.34 4.44 -28.56
CA ILE A 128 -13.09 3.69 -28.41
C ILE A 128 -13.29 2.31 -29.02
N PRO A 129 -13.01 2.11 -30.32
CA PRO A 129 -13.14 0.80 -30.99
C PRO A 129 -12.37 -0.31 -30.29
N ASP A 130 -11.25 0.05 -29.64
CA ASP A 130 -10.35 -0.88 -28.97
C ASP A 130 -10.58 -1.01 -27.44
N ALA A 131 -11.68 -0.45 -26.92
CA ALA A 131 -11.99 -0.55 -25.48
C ALA A 131 -12.12 -2.00 -24.98
N HIS A 132 -12.28 -2.96 -25.88
CA HIS A 132 -12.35 -4.38 -25.64
C HIS A 132 -11.10 -5.14 -26.11
N ALA A 133 -10.10 -4.44 -26.67
CA ALA A 133 -8.87 -5.10 -27.09
C ALA A 133 -8.19 -5.78 -25.89
N PRO A 134 -7.52 -6.93 -26.10
CA PRO A 134 -6.72 -7.53 -25.06
C PRO A 134 -5.70 -6.52 -24.53
N VAL A 135 -5.74 -6.25 -23.23
CA VAL A 135 -4.82 -5.33 -22.58
C VAL A 135 -3.57 -6.10 -22.17
N ASP A 136 -2.42 -5.47 -22.31
CA ASP A 136 -1.18 -5.99 -21.77
C ASP A 136 -1.32 -6.24 -20.27
N ALA A 137 -0.97 -7.46 -19.82
CA ALA A 137 -0.99 -7.84 -18.42
C ALA A 137 -0.02 -6.99 -17.55
N SER A 138 0.85 -6.17 -18.15
CA SER A 138 1.67 -5.20 -17.45
C SER A 138 0.95 -3.89 -17.12
N LEU A 139 -0.19 -3.59 -17.75
CA LEU A 139 -0.98 -2.40 -17.42
C LEU A 139 -1.67 -2.55 -16.07
N ARG A 140 -1.53 -1.55 -15.23
CA ARG A 140 -2.16 -1.45 -13.91
C ARG A 140 -2.99 -0.20 -13.82
N LEU A 141 -4.12 -0.31 -13.15
CA LEU A 141 -5.08 0.76 -12.96
C LEU A 141 -5.24 1.06 -11.47
N LEU A 142 -5.28 2.35 -11.12
CA LEU A 142 -5.59 2.82 -9.78
C LEU A 142 -6.56 3.99 -9.87
N THR A 143 -7.68 3.91 -9.20
CA THR A 143 -8.63 5.02 -9.07
C THR A 143 -8.62 5.52 -7.62
N ILE A 144 -8.33 6.81 -7.45
CA ILE A 144 -8.43 7.48 -6.16
C ILE A 144 -9.87 8.00 -6.00
N PRO A 145 -10.61 7.53 -4.98
CA PRO A 145 -11.97 8.01 -4.72
C PRO A 145 -11.99 9.51 -4.44
N LYS A 146 -13.01 10.19 -4.93
CA LYS A 146 -13.23 11.60 -4.64
C LYS A 146 -13.52 11.78 -3.16
N ARG A 147 -12.76 12.64 -2.52
CA ARG A 147 -12.93 12.98 -1.12
C ARG A 147 -12.64 14.46 -0.90
N ALA A 148 -13.64 15.20 -0.47
CA ALA A 148 -13.43 16.56 0.00
C ALA A 148 -12.76 16.51 1.38
N ALA A 149 -11.67 17.25 1.56
CA ALA A 149 -10.98 17.40 2.82
C ALA A 149 -10.57 18.86 3.02
N ALA A 150 -10.71 19.38 4.23
CA ALA A 150 -10.30 20.75 4.58
C ALA A 150 -8.78 20.91 4.65
N THR A 151 -8.07 19.80 4.83
CA THR A 151 -6.59 19.75 4.90
C THR A 151 -6.10 18.56 4.08
N PRO A 152 -4.83 18.58 3.61
CA PRO A 152 -4.24 17.44 2.93
C PRO A 152 -4.36 16.16 3.75
N VAL A 153 -4.75 15.07 3.11
CA VAL A 153 -4.87 13.75 3.74
C VAL A 153 -3.56 13.02 3.57
N ALA A 154 -2.95 12.61 4.68
CA ALA A 154 -1.66 11.93 4.67
C ALA A 154 -1.75 10.46 4.23
N ARG A 155 -2.93 9.84 4.35
CA ARG A 155 -3.18 8.43 4.00
C ARG A 155 -4.44 8.28 3.19
N LEU A 156 -4.39 7.38 2.24
CA LEU A 156 -5.56 6.94 1.50
C LEU A 156 -6.34 5.88 2.27
N ASP A 157 -7.59 5.69 1.88
CA ASP A 157 -8.44 4.61 2.39
C ASP A 157 -7.83 3.25 2.03
N ASP A 158 -7.93 2.28 2.95
CA ASP A 158 -7.46 0.90 2.73
C ASP A 158 -8.18 0.19 1.57
N ALA A 159 -9.29 0.74 1.09
CA ALA A 159 -9.99 0.24 -0.10
C ALA A 159 -9.33 0.64 -1.43
N VAL A 160 -8.42 1.64 -1.43
CA VAL A 160 -7.69 2.06 -2.64
C VAL A 160 -6.64 1.02 -2.98
N ARG A 161 -6.79 0.36 -4.12
CA ARG A 161 -5.90 -0.71 -4.57
C ARG A 161 -5.60 -0.61 -6.04
N TRP A 162 -4.39 -0.99 -6.41
CA TRP A 162 -4.04 -1.27 -7.80
C TRP A 162 -4.76 -2.52 -8.29
N THR A 163 -5.10 -2.52 -9.56
CA THR A 163 -5.69 -3.68 -10.24
C THR A 163 -4.98 -3.90 -11.57
N VAL A 164 -4.87 -5.16 -11.96
CA VAL A 164 -4.43 -5.51 -13.33
C VAL A 164 -5.52 -5.08 -14.29
N ALA A 165 -5.16 -4.42 -15.39
CA ALA A 165 -6.12 -4.06 -16.42
C ALA A 165 -6.72 -5.31 -17.07
N GLY A 166 -8.03 -5.31 -17.26
CA GLY A 166 -8.73 -6.46 -17.81
C GLY A 166 -10.24 -6.25 -17.87
N PRO A 167 -10.99 -7.27 -18.32
CA PRO A 167 -12.43 -7.14 -18.57
C PRO A 167 -13.26 -6.69 -17.37
N THR A 168 -12.78 -6.92 -16.15
CA THR A 168 -13.48 -6.56 -14.90
C THR A 168 -13.08 -5.21 -14.34
N SER A 169 -11.85 -4.75 -14.56
CA SER A 169 -11.30 -3.50 -14.00
C SER A 169 -11.40 -2.31 -14.96
N GLN A 170 -11.27 -2.58 -16.24
CA GLN A 170 -11.25 -1.60 -17.32
C GLN A 170 -12.57 -0.83 -17.49
N PRO A 171 -13.76 -1.47 -17.47
CA PRO A 171 -15.02 -0.79 -17.76
C PRO A 171 -15.33 0.40 -16.84
N ALA A 172 -14.90 0.34 -15.59
CA ALA A 172 -15.14 1.39 -14.60
C ALA A 172 -14.01 2.43 -14.54
N PHE A 173 -12.93 2.24 -15.30
CA PHE A 173 -11.80 3.17 -15.31
C PHE A 173 -12.07 4.38 -16.21
N SER A 174 -11.34 5.49 -16.00
CA SER A 174 -11.46 6.70 -16.84
C SER A 174 -11.11 6.40 -18.29
N ALA A 175 -12.06 6.66 -19.20
CA ALA A 175 -11.86 6.50 -20.64
C ALA A 175 -10.73 7.40 -21.16
N ALA A 176 -10.69 8.65 -20.74
CA ALA A 176 -9.67 9.60 -21.17
C ALA A 176 -8.26 9.16 -20.74
N CYS A 177 -8.13 8.64 -19.51
CA CYS A 177 -6.86 8.11 -19.02
C CYS A 177 -6.46 6.83 -19.74
N PHE A 178 -7.42 5.95 -20.03
CA PHE A 178 -7.20 4.70 -20.74
C PHE A 178 -6.73 4.92 -22.19
N ILE A 179 -7.33 5.89 -22.89
CA ILE A 179 -6.94 6.23 -24.27
C ILE A 179 -5.49 6.72 -24.33
N LEU A 180 -5.04 7.50 -23.34
CA LEU A 180 -3.64 7.94 -23.28
C LEU A 180 -2.66 6.77 -23.30
N TYR A 181 -2.99 5.66 -22.65
CA TYR A 181 -2.18 4.44 -22.71
C TYR A 181 -2.19 3.81 -24.10
N CYS A 182 -3.35 3.77 -24.78
CA CYS A 182 -3.47 3.14 -26.11
C CYS A 182 -2.74 3.92 -27.22
N LEU A 183 -2.34 5.17 -26.98
CA LEU A 183 -1.65 6.01 -27.95
C LEU A 183 -0.12 5.95 -27.87
N TRP A 184 0.44 5.23 -26.88
CA TRP A 184 1.88 5.03 -26.65
C TRP A 184 2.27 3.57 -26.84
#